data_c5cb1e022590d329bc34ba895c3d830f
#
_entry.id   c5cb1e022590d329bc34ba895c3d830f
#
_cell.length_a   1.000
_cell.length_b   1.000
_cell.length_c   1.000
_cell.angle_alpha   90.00
_cell.angle_beta   90.00
_cell.angle_gamma   90.00
#
_symmetry.space_group_name_H-M   'P 1'
#
loop_
_entity.id
_entity.type
_entity.pdbx_description
1 polymer ?
#
loop_
_entity_poly.entity_id
_entity_poly.type
_entity_poly.pdbx_seq_one_letter_code
_entity_poly.pdbx_strand_id
1 'polypeptide(L)'
;MSSKLAVVLNGTLQLEYHRDKPLPDAQRQYLDRMDQIMDKGIELGGIQIAAPDQLQRARFVAGGLIQALHDDNESLAAASCAYLAIRIPELRQVKASEANDQRSIDLVFDKNYVPEQTIKFVKPESLKNKP
;
A
#
# COMPACT_ATOMS: atom_id res chain seq x y z
N MET A 1 16.63 3.75 2.73
CA MET A 1 15.51 3.78 1.78
C MET A 1 15.19 2.37 1.34
N SER A 2 13.93 2.02 1.31
CA SER A 2 13.52 0.68 0.89
C SER A 2 13.47 0.60 -0.62
N SER A 3 13.93 -0.52 -1.19
CA SER A 3 13.86 -0.76 -2.63
C SER A 3 12.51 -1.32 -3.08
N LYS A 4 11.66 -1.72 -2.13
CA LYS A 4 10.38 -2.34 -2.43
C LYS A 4 9.28 -1.76 -1.58
N LEU A 5 8.08 -1.69 -2.17
CA LEU A 5 6.85 -1.41 -1.44
C LEU A 5 5.95 -2.62 -1.57
N ALA A 6 5.52 -3.17 -0.44
CA ALA A 6 4.62 -4.32 -0.42
C ALA A 6 3.21 -3.88 -0.04
N VAL A 7 2.21 -4.43 -0.71
CA VAL A 7 0.80 -4.20 -0.39
C VAL A 7 0.22 -5.50 0.13
N VAL A 8 -0.25 -5.48 1.37
CA VAL A 8 -0.68 -6.67 2.09
C VAL A 8 -2.13 -6.46 2.54
N LEU A 9 -2.98 -7.44 2.25
CA LEU A 9 -4.38 -7.40 2.65
C LEU A 9 -4.70 -8.65 3.46
N ASN A 10 -5.13 -8.47 4.70
CA ASN A 10 -5.44 -9.56 5.63
C ASN A 10 -4.30 -10.57 5.70
N GLY A 11 -3.07 -10.08 5.77
CA GLY A 11 -1.88 -10.92 5.88
C GLY A 11 -1.37 -11.52 4.58
N THR A 12 -2.05 -11.30 3.47
CA THR A 12 -1.69 -11.86 2.17
C THR A 12 -1.12 -10.79 1.26
N LEU A 13 0.07 -11.03 0.73
CA LEU A 13 0.71 -10.10 -0.21
C LEU A 13 -0.09 -10.02 -1.51
N GLN A 14 -0.43 -8.80 -1.90
CA GLN A 14 -1.20 -8.55 -3.13
C GLN A 14 -0.32 -8.04 -4.25
N LEU A 15 0.58 -7.09 -3.94
CA LEU A 15 1.42 -6.44 -4.91
C LEU A 15 2.76 -6.12 -4.28
N GLU A 16 3.80 -6.10 -5.13
CA GLU A 16 5.09 -5.52 -4.76
C GLU A 16 5.52 -4.56 -5.85
N TYR A 17 5.99 -3.39 -5.44
CA TYR A 17 6.55 -2.41 -6.36
C TYR A 17 8.05 -2.33 -6.12
N HIS A 18 8.83 -2.49 -7.20
CA HIS A 18 10.28 -2.42 -7.13
C HIS A 18 10.75 -1.04 -7.57
N ARG A 19 11.28 -0.27 -6.62
CA ARG A 19 11.67 1.11 -6.87
C ARG A 19 12.92 1.25 -7.74
N ASP A 20 13.67 0.16 -7.90
CA ASP A 20 14.88 0.18 -8.70
C ASP A 20 14.59 0.16 -10.20
N LYS A 21 13.34 -0.04 -10.59
CA LYS A 21 12.94 0.01 -11.99
C LYS A 21 12.63 1.45 -12.40
N PRO A 22 13.07 1.90 -13.58
CA PRO A 22 12.75 3.25 -14.01
C PRO A 22 11.26 3.42 -14.24
N LEU A 23 10.77 4.61 -13.96
CA LEU A 23 9.37 4.96 -14.17
C LEU A 23 9.24 5.64 -15.54
N PRO A 24 8.47 5.06 -16.48
CA PRO A 24 8.26 5.71 -17.78
C PRO A 24 7.60 7.08 -17.64
N ASP A 25 7.92 7.97 -18.58
CA ASP A 25 7.42 9.35 -18.54
C ASP A 25 5.90 9.43 -18.50
N ALA A 26 5.23 8.57 -19.25
CA ALA A 26 3.77 8.57 -19.27
C ALA A 26 3.19 8.26 -17.90
N GLN A 27 3.81 7.34 -17.16
CA GLN A 27 3.38 7.02 -15.81
C GLN A 27 3.70 8.14 -14.85
N ARG A 28 4.86 8.80 -15.02
CA ARG A 28 5.21 9.95 -14.19
C ARG A 28 4.19 11.06 -14.35
N GLN A 29 3.76 11.33 -15.58
CA GLN A 29 2.73 12.32 -15.83
C GLN A 29 1.40 11.95 -15.17
N TYR A 30 1.10 10.65 -15.11
CA TYR A 30 -0.12 10.21 -14.45
C TYR A 30 -0.06 10.50 -12.94
N LEU A 31 1.12 10.29 -12.32
CA LEU A 31 1.29 10.62 -10.91
C LEU A 31 1.10 12.12 -10.67
N ASP A 32 1.62 12.95 -11.57
CA ASP A 32 1.43 14.40 -11.47
C ASP A 32 -0.05 14.76 -11.55
N ARG A 33 -0.81 14.08 -12.40
CA ARG A 33 -2.24 14.33 -12.51
C ARG A 33 -2.99 13.92 -11.24
N MET A 34 -2.56 12.82 -10.61
CA MET A 34 -3.14 12.41 -9.33
C MET A 34 -2.96 13.52 -8.30
N ASP A 35 -1.76 14.10 -8.23
CA ASP A 35 -1.50 15.21 -7.32
C ASP A 35 -2.35 16.42 -7.64
N GLN A 36 -2.52 16.76 -8.91
CA GLN A 36 -3.35 17.89 -9.31
C GLN A 36 -4.81 17.70 -8.90
N ILE A 37 -5.31 16.48 -9.02
CA ILE A 37 -6.67 16.17 -8.58
C ILE A 37 -6.78 16.33 -7.07
N MET A 38 -5.80 15.83 -6.32
CA MET A 38 -5.82 15.93 -4.86
C MET A 38 -5.57 17.36 -4.37
N ASP A 39 -4.92 18.21 -5.18
CA ASP A 39 -4.74 19.62 -4.82
C ASP A 39 -6.08 20.34 -4.63
N LYS A 40 -7.15 19.83 -5.23
CA LYS A 40 -8.50 20.42 -5.12
C LYS A 40 -9.21 19.99 -3.87
N GLY A 41 -8.60 19.11 -3.07
CA GLY A 41 -9.19 18.60 -1.86
C GLY A 41 -9.49 17.12 -1.96
N ILE A 42 -9.50 16.46 -0.81
CA ILE A 42 -9.82 15.03 -0.72
C ILE A 42 -10.74 14.82 0.47
N GLU A 43 -11.39 13.66 0.49
CA GLU A 43 -12.17 13.23 1.64
C GLU A 43 -11.48 12.06 2.30
N LEU A 44 -11.25 12.14 3.62
CA LEU A 44 -10.68 11.07 4.42
C LEU A 44 -11.56 10.83 5.62
N GLY A 45 -12.09 9.60 5.74
CA GLY A 45 -12.91 9.24 6.88
C GLY A 45 -14.11 10.16 7.07
N GLY A 46 -14.71 10.60 5.97
CA GLY A 46 -15.85 11.49 6.01
C GLY A 46 -15.51 12.95 6.24
N ILE A 47 -14.23 13.30 6.29
CA ILE A 47 -13.79 14.67 6.54
C ILE A 47 -13.18 15.24 5.26
N GLN A 48 -13.65 16.44 4.88
CA GLN A 48 -13.12 17.15 3.72
C GLN A 48 -11.82 17.85 4.09
N ILE A 49 -10.77 17.63 3.29
CA ILE A 49 -9.47 18.23 3.51
C ILE A 49 -9.13 19.05 2.26
N ALA A 50 -9.12 20.37 2.42
CA ALA A 50 -8.97 21.27 1.28
C ALA A 50 -7.56 21.30 0.73
N ALA A 51 -6.56 21.13 1.60
CA ALA A 51 -5.16 21.19 1.21
C ALA A 51 -4.41 20.03 1.85
N PRO A 52 -4.57 18.81 1.31
CA PRO A 52 -3.98 17.63 1.94
C PRO A 52 -2.47 17.68 1.90
N ASP A 53 -1.84 17.27 3.01
CA ASP A 53 -0.40 17.09 3.05
C ASP A 53 -0.04 15.72 2.45
N GLN A 54 1.26 15.43 2.44
CA GLN A 54 1.74 14.22 1.78
C GLN A 54 1.20 12.95 2.44
N LEU A 55 1.15 12.92 3.76
CA LEU A 55 0.63 11.74 4.47
C LEU A 55 -0.86 11.56 4.24
N GLN A 56 -1.62 12.65 4.21
CA GLN A 56 -3.05 12.58 3.93
C GLN A 56 -3.30 12.07 2.51
N ARG A 57 -2.51 12.54 1.54
CA ARG A 57 -2.61 12.03 0.16
C ARG A 57 -2.27 10.55 0.11
N ALA A 58 -1.24 10.14 0.85
CA ALA A 58 -0.87 8.73 0.91
C ALA A 58 -2.00 7.87 1.43
N ARG A 59 -2.68 8.31 2.48
CA ARG A 59 -3.81 7.57 3.03
C ARG A 59 -4.96 7.49 2.05
N PHE A 60 -5.22 8.58 1.35
CA PHE A 60 -6.29 8.61 0.35
C PHE A 60 -5.98 7.64 -0.80
N VAL A 61 -4.75 7.69 -1.31
CA VAL A 61 -4.34 6.81 -2.42
C VAL A 61 -4.32 5.35 -1.97
N ALA A 62 -3.89 5.09 -0.72
CA ALA A 62 -3.90 3.73 -0.19
C ALA A 62 -5.31 3.17 -0.13
N GLY A 63 -6.29 4.00 0.28
CA GLY A 63 -7.68 3.59 0.28
C GLY A 63 -8.17 3.23 -1.13
N GLY A 64 -7.81 4.06 -2.10
CA GLY A 64 -8.16 3.80 -3.50
C GLY A 64 -7.47 2.55 -4.05
N LEU A 65 -6.24 2.30 -3.60
CA LEU A 65 -5.51 1.09 -3.98
C LEU A 65 -6.26 -0.17 -3.52
N ILE A 66 -6.67 -0.20 -2.26
CA ILE A 66 -7.38 -1.36 -1.72
C ILE A 66 -8.72 -1.54 -2.45
N GLN A 67 -9.43 -0.44 -2.70
CA GLN A 67 -10.68 -0.52 -3.44
C GLN A 67 -10.45 -1.05 -4.86
N ALA A 68 -9.37 -0.61 -5.53
CA ALA A 68 -9.04 -1.08 -6.87
C ALA A 68 -8.77 -2.58 -6.87
N LEU A 69 -8.13 -3.09 -5.81
CA LEU A 69 -7.90 -4.53 -5.70
C LEU A 69 -9.21 -5.30 -5.58
N HIS A 70 -10.17 -4.77 -4.81
CA HIS A 70 -11.50 -5.39 -4.71
C HIS A 70 -12.24 -5.38 -6.03
N ASP A 71 -12.07 -4.33 -6.81
CA ASP A 71 -12.79 -4.17 -8.08
C ASP A 71 -12.07 -4.84 -9.24
N ASP A 72 -10.96 -5.52 -8.99
CA ASP A 72 -10.09 -6.12 -10.00
C ASP A 72 -9.64 -5.11 -11.04
N ASN A 73 -9.48 -3.85 -10.62
CA ASN A 73 -9.00 -2.78 -11.48
C ASN A 73 -7.48 -2.72 -11.41
N GLU A 74 -6.82 -3.55 -12.20
CA GLU A 74 -5.37 -3.71 -12.14
C GLU A 74 -4.62 -2.44 -12.51
N SER A 75 -5.15 -1.69 -13.48
CA SER A 75 -4.50 -0.45 -13.91
C SER A 75 -4.47 0.57 -12.79
N LEU A 76 -5.60 0.75 -12.11
CA LEU A 76 -5.67 1.71 -11.02
C LEU A 76 -4.87 1.23 -9.81
N ALA A 77 -4.89 -0.07 -9.54
CA ALA A 77 -4.08 -0.63 -8.46
C ALA A 77 -2.59 -0.40 -8.70
N ALA A 78 -2.13 -0.64 -9.92
CA ALA A 78 -0.73 -0.45 -10.26
C ALA A 78 -0.34 1.03 -10.18
N ALA A 79 -1.19 1.92 -10.67
CA ALA A 79 -0.92 3.36 -10.64
C ALA A 79 -0.89 3.88 -9.21
N SER A 80 -1.81 3.43 -8.37
CA SER A 80 -1.86 3.83 -6.97
C SER A 80 -0.63 3.33 -6.21
N CYS A 81 -0.22 2.10 -6.49
CA CYS A 81 0.97 1.53 -5.87
C CYS A 81 2.22 2.31 -6.30
N ALA A 82 2.31 2.66 -7.58
CA ALA A 82 3.43 3.46 -8.09
C ALA A 82 3.46 4.83 -7.42
N TYR A 83 2.31 5.47 -7.27
CA TYR A 83 2.24 6.77 -6.59
C TYR A 83 2.85 6.68 -5.19
N LEU A 84 2.40 5.70 -4.41
CA LEU A 84 2.88 5.54 -3.04
C LEU A 84 4.38 5.25 -3.01
N ALA A 85 4.84 4.39 -3.90
CA ALA A 85 6.25 4.00 -3.92
C ALA A 85 7.16 5.16 -4.30
N ILE A 86 6.75 5.97 -5.28
CA ILE A 86 7.58 7.04 -5.82
C ILE A 86 7.51 8.30 -4.97
N ARG A 87 6.30 8.69 -4.57
CA ARG A 87 6.10 9.92 -3.79
C ARG A 87 6.52 9.77 -2.33
N ILE A 88 6.53 8.53 -1.82
CA ILE A 88 6.89 8.28 -0.42
C ILE A 88 7.93 7.16 -0.39
N PRO A 89 9.19 7.52 -0.69
CA PRO A 89 10.24 6.51 -0.84
C PRO A 89 10.57 5.76 0.46
N GLU A 90 10.19 6.30 1.63
CA GLU A 90 10.41 5.64 2.91
C GLU A 90 9.35 4.60 3.22
N LEU A 91 8.23 4.60 2.51
CA LEU A 91 7.13 3.68 2.79
C LEU A 91 7.53 2.26 2.38
N ARG A 92 7.37 1.30 3.29
CA ARG A 92 7.79 -0.09 3.06
C ARG A 92 6.63 -1.02 2.84
N GLN A 93 5.49 -0.75 3.49
CA GLN A 93 4.31 -1.59 3.33
C GLN A 93 3.05 -0.76 3.45
N VAL A 94 2.04 -1.17 2.69
CA VAL A 94 0.66 -0.78 2.92
C VAL A 94 -0.03 -2.03 3.46
N LYS A 95 -0.44 -2.02 4.73
CA LYS A 95 -1.09 -3.16 5.35
C LYS A 95 -2.55 -2.84 5.59
N ALA A 96 -3.43 -3.61 4.98
CA ALA A 96 -4.86 -3.43 5.14
C ALA A 96 -5.47 -4.64 5.80
N SER A 97 -6.45 -4.39 6.64
CA SER A 97 -7.24 -5.43 7.29
C SER A 97 -8.71 -5.12 7.10
N GLU A 98 -9.49 -6.14 6.80
CA GLU A 98 -10.92 -5.99 6.62
C GLU A 98 -11.64 -7.07 7.38
N ALA A 99 -12.55 -6.68 8.25
CA ALA A 99 -13.37 -7.61 9.04
C ALA A 99 -14.62 -6.89 9.47
N ASN A 100 -15.76 -7.56 9.40
CA ASN A 100 -17.03 -7.04 9.92
C ASN A 100 -17.38 -5.67 9.31
N ASP A 101 -17.17 -5.56 8.00
CA ASP A 101 -17.46 -4.33 7.24
C ASP A 101 -16.59 -3.16 7.64
N GLN A 102 -15.52 -3.39 8.38
CA GLN A 102 -14.57 -2.35 8.75
C GLN A 102 -13.25 -2.57 8.04
N ARG A 103 -12.66 -1.47 7.61
CA ARG A 103 -11.38 -1.50 6.93
C ARG A 103 -10.38 -0.65 7.72
N SER A 104 -9.20 -1.20 7.92
CA SER A 104 -8.10 -0.50 8.56
C SER A 104 -6.90 -0.54 7.62
N ILE A 105 -6.23 0.61 7.45
CA ILE A 105 -5.08 0.70 6.57
C ILE A 105 -3.94 1.34 7.35
N ASP A 106 -2.82 0.62 7.43
CA ASP A 106 -1.60 1.09 8.08
C ASP A 106 -0.52 1.32 7.05
N LEU A 107 0.15 2.46 7.15
CA LEU A 107 1.33 2.76 6.35
C LEU A 107 2.55 2.46 7.21
N VAL A 108 3.34 1.48 6.77
CA VAL A 108 4.45 0.96 7.57
C VAL A 108 5.77 1.47 7.00
N PHE A 109 6.54 2.16 7.83
CA PHE A 109 7.81 2.80 7.43
C PHE A 109 9.03 2.13 8.03
N ASP A 110 8.85 1.30 9.04
CA ASP A 110 9.96 0.78 9.83
C ASP A 110 10.27 -0.70 9.60
N LYS A 111 9.44 -1.39 8.83
CA LYS A 111 9.61 -2.82 8.60
C LYS A 111 9.30 -3.17 7.15
N ASN A 112 10.20 -3.93 6.53
CA ASN A 112 9.93 -4.50 5.22
C ASN A 112 9.00 -5.69 5.35
N TYR A 113 8.25 -5.96 4.30
CA TYR A 113 7.44 -7.17 4.25
C TYR A 113 8.35 -8.40 4.25
N VAL A 114 8.02 -9.36 5.09
CA VAL A 114 8.71 -10.64 5.13
C VAL A 114 7.63 -11.71 4.93
N PRO A 115 7.77 -12.58 3.92
CA PRO A 115 6.80 -13.64 3.70
C PRO A 115 6.71 -14.54 4.93
N GLU A 116 5.51 -14.95 5.32
CA GLU A 116 5.34 -15.89 6.41
C GLU A 116 5.86 -17.24 5.98
N GLN A 117 6.71 -17.76 6.79
CA GLN A 117 7.27 -19.06 6.53
C GLN A 117 6.45 -20.07 7.27
N THR A 118 6.33 -20.30 7.17
CA THR A 118 5.81 -20.71 7.99
C THR A 118 6.20 -21.20 9.06
N ILE A 119 6.40 -20.67 9.27
CA ILE A 119 6.70 -20.72 10.07
C ILE A 119 6.43 -21.29 10.79
N LYS A 120 6.45 -21.34 10.65
CA LYS A 120 6.37 -21.74 11.21
C LYS A 120 6.32 -22.43 11.79
N PHE A 121 6.49 -22.41 11.59
CA PHE A 121 6.52 -23.00 12.15
C PHE A 121 6.79 -23.47 12.78
N VAL A 122 6.97 -23.41 12.90
CA VAL A 122 7.29 -23.80 13.53
C VAL A 122 7.21 -24.21 14.34
N LYS A 123 7.10 -24.29 14.67
CA LYS A 123 7.10 -24.76 15.33
C LYS A 123 7.11 -25.34 15.92
N PRO A 124 7.12 -25.42 16.25
CA PRO A 124 7.20 -26.10 16.75
C PRO A 124 6.95 -26.68 17.18
N GLU A 125 6.82 -26.56 17.16
CA GLU A 125 6.60 -27.27 17.33
C GLU A 125 6.47 -27.76 17.34
N SER A 126 6.57 -27.51 17.22
CA SER A 126 6.57 -28.09 16.95
C SER A 126 6.70 -28.43 17.10
N LEU A 127 6.79 -28.28 17.15
CA LEU A 127 6.98 -28.78 17.11
C LEU A 127 6.89 -29.15 17.57
N LYS A 128 6.77 -29.18 17.91
CA LYS A 128 6.73 -29.79 18.15
C LYS A 128 6.60 -30.41 18.42
N ASN A 129 6.68 -30.33 18.41
CA ASN A 129 6.66 -31.00 18.46
C ASN A 129 6.65 -31.52 18.86
N LYS A 130 6.68 -31.48 19.03
CA LYS A 130 6.84 -32.07 19.19
C LYS A 130 6.87 -32.67 19.55
N PRO A 131 7.02 -32.68 20.03
CA PRO A 131 7.28 -33.43 20.17
C PRO A 131 7.05 -34.13 20.14
#